data_e68510765cedfb27c12fb8e0f0bec64b
#
_entry.id   e68510765cedfb27c12fb8e0f0bec64b
#
_cell.length_a   1.000
_cell.length_b   1.000
_cell.length_c   1.000
_cell.angle_alpha   90.00
_cell.angle_beta   90.00
_cell.angle_gamma   90.00
#
_symmetry.space_group_name_H-M   'P 1'
#
loop_
_entity.id
_entity.type
_entity.pdbx_description
1 polymer ?
#
loop_
_entity_poly.entity_id
_entity_poly.type
_entity_poly.pdbx_seq_one_letter_code
_entity_poly.pdbx_strand_id
1 'polypeptide(L)'
;MSANEASGVSRRRVLTGAGGLAAASAGLAGAVAPAPARATPAMMAAAIKGVIGDAPLRKGKVTLDVPPLVENGNTVPVEVSVESPMTLKDHVKAIHLFNEKNPQPYVISAKLGPRAGHGRLATRMRLADSQKVIAVAEMSDGTFWSDEVDVIVTIAACLEDVP
;
A
#
# COMPACT_ATOMS: atom_id res chain seq x y z
N MET A 1 -64.99 -13.61 -39.85
CA MET A 1 -64.02 -12.61 -40.26
C MET A 1 -63.96 -11.55 -39.12
N SER A 2 -63.02 -11.66 -38.28
CA SER A 2 -62.88 -10.72 -37.16
C SER A 2 -61.42 -10.28 -37.11
N ALA A 3 -61.18 -8.99 -37.32
CA ALA A 3 -59.85 -8.38 -37.32
C ALA A 3 -59.33 -8.18 -35.88
N ASN A 4 -58.19 -8.63 -35.64
CA ASN A 4 -57.44 -8.48 -34.39
C ASN A 4 -56.73 -7.11 -34.41
N GLU A 5 -57.23 -6.12 -33.69
CA GLU A 5 -56.58 -4.83 -33.48
C GLU A 5 -55.59 -4.94 -32.32
N ALA A 6 -54.34 -5.11 -32.67
CA ALA A 6 -53.23 -5.00 -31.73
C ALA A 6 -53.01 -3.52 -31.34
N SER A 7 -53.45 -3.14 -30.14
CA SER A 7 -53.22 -1.84 -29.53
C SER A 7 -51.69 -1.66 -29.22
N GLY A 8 -50.96 -1.03 -30.14
CA GLY A 8 -49.59 -0.66 -29.99
C GLY A 8 -49.41 0.49 -28.97
N VAL A 9 -48.80 0.21 -27.83
CA VAL A 9 -48.42 1.24 -26.87
C VAL A 9 -47.31 2.13 -27.49
N SER A 10 -47.69 3.38 -27.78
CA SER A 10 -46.77 4.34 -28.39
C SER A 10 -45.64 4.69 -27.44
N ARG A 11 -44.37 4.65 -27.97
CA ARG A 11 -43.13 5.02 -27.25
C ARG A 11 -43.21 6.41 -26.57
N ARG A 12 -44.02 7.32 -27.09
CA ARG A 12 -44.26 8.64 -26.49
C ARG A 12 -45.07 8.57 -25.17
N ARG A 13 -45.98 7.60 -24.99
CA ARG A 13 -46.74 7.47 -23.74
C ARG A 13 -45.94 6.86 -22.59
N VAL A 14 -44.88 6.11 -22.88
CA VAL A 14 -43.96 5.58 -21.86
C VAL A 14 -43.11 6.66 -21.26
N LEU A 15 -42.70 7.71 -22.07
CA LEU A 15 -41.88 8.79 -21.60
C LEU A 15 -42.63 9.85 -20.76
N THR A 16 -43.93 9.97 -20.88
CA THR A 16 -44.73 10.93 -20.07
C THR A 16 -45.23 10.35 -18.75
N GLY A 17 -45.19 9.00 -18.58
CA GLY A 17 -45.61 8.34 -17.34
C GLY A 17 -44.48 8.15 -16.31
N ALA A 18 -43.23 8.27 -16.72
CA ALA A 18 -42.05 8.06 -15.83
C ALA A 18 -41.57 9.34 -15.12
N GLY A 19 -42.16 10.48 -15.41
CA GLY A 19 -41.70 11.79 -14.89
C GLY A 19 -42.20 12.15 -13.49
N GLY A 20 -43.11 11.38 -12.90
CA GLY A 20 -43.79 11.77 -11.67
C GLY A 20 -43.25 11.20 -10.37
N LEU A 21 -42.34 10.23 -10.38
CA LEU A 21 -41.84 9.54 -9.18
C LEU A 21 -40.33 9.77 -8.89
N ALA A 22 -39.64 10.55 -9.72
CA ALA A 22 -38.20 10.80 -9.56
C ALA A 22 -37.86 12.02 -8.67
N ALA A 23 -38.83 12.78 -8.20
CA ALA A 23 -38.59 14.03 -7.45
C ALA A 23 -38.48 13.86 -5.92
N ALA A 24 -38.78 12.67 -5.37
CA ALA A 24 -38.78 12.46 -3.91
C ALA A 24 -37.52 11.76 -3.33
N SER A 25 -36.58 11.32 -4.17
CA SER A 25 -35.35 10.61 -3.71
C SER A 25 -34.05 11.44 -3.80
N ALA A 26 -34.12 12.73 -4.13
CA ALA A 26 -32.95 13.60 -4.28
C ALA A 26 -32.41 14.19 -2.96
N GLY A 27 -32.95 13.77 -1.81
CA GLY A 27 -32.69 14.43 -0.51
C GLY A 27 -31.60 13.83 0.36
N LEU A 28 -30.98 12.68 0.05
CA LEU A 28 -30.04 11.99 0.95
C LEU A 28 -28.80 11.44 0.25
N ALA A 29 -28.41 11.91 -0.91
CA ALA A 29 -27.08 11.67 -1.41
C ALA A 29 -26.14 12.67 -0.72
N GLY A 30 -25.82 12.45 0.56
CA GLY A 30 -24.71 13.09 1.22
C GLY A 30 -23.48 12.82 0.36
N ALA A 31 -22.88 13.87 -0.20
CA ALA A 31 -21.65 13.79 -0.96
C ALA A 31 -20.57 13.23 -0.03
N VAL A 32 -20.36 11.90 -0.06
CA VAL A 32 -19.18 11.27 0.52
C VAL A 32 -18.03 11.69 -0.38
N ALA A 33 -17.40 12.83 -0.05
CA ALA A 33 -16.16 13.22 -0.69
C ALA A 33 -15.15 12.10 -0.44
N PRO A 34 -14.49 11.55 -1.48
CA PRO A 34 -13.46 10.56 -1.28
C PRO A 34 -12.32 11.23 -0.49
N ALA A 35 -12.13 10.77 0.76
CA ALA A 35 -10.97 11.18 1.53
C ALA A 35 -9.73 10.54 0.91
N PRO A 36 -8.61 11.27 0.80
CA PRO A 36 -7.36 10.69 0.29
C PRO A 36 -6.99 9.47 1.14
N ALA A 37 -6.76 8.34 0.47
CA ALA A 37 -6.34 7.12 1.14
C ALA A 37 -4.96 7.35 1.75
N ARG A 38 -4.87 7.38 3.07
CA ARG A 38 -3.62 7.40 3.83
C ARG A 38 -3.55 6.16 4.69
N ALA A 39 -2.41 5.49 4.68
CA ALA A 39 -2.17 4.46 5.67
C ALA A 39 -2.06 5.09 7.07
N THR A 40 -2.23 4.27 8.06
CA THR A 40 -2.09 4.62 9.47
C THR A 40 -1.07 3.69 10.11
N PRO A 41 -0.51 4.05 11.29
CA PRO A 41 0.36 3.15 12.05
C PRO A 41 -0.26 1.76 12.26
N ALA A 42 -1.57 1.71 12.48
CA ALA A 42 -2.30 0.45 12.64
C ALA A 42 -2.34 -0.40 11.34
N MET A 43 -2.50 0.24 10.20
CA MET A 43 -2.44 -0.44 8.89
C MET A 43 -1.05 -0.97 8.59
N MET A 44 0.01 -0.20 8.91
CA MET A 44 1.39 -0.66 8.78
C MET A 44 1.66 -1.85 9.70
N ALA A 45 1.24 -1.79 10.97
CA ALA A 45 1.38 -2.90 11.91
C ALA A 45 0.64 -4.16 11.43
N ALA A 46 -0.57 -4.00 10.88
CA ALA A 46 -1.32 -5.11 10.28
C ALA A 46 -0.61 -5.70 9.06
N ALA A 47 -0.01 -4.87 8.20
CA ALA A 47 0.77 -5.32 7.05
C ALA A 47 2.03 -6.09 7.48
N ILE A 48 2.75 -5.62 8.50
CA ILE A 48 3.90 -6.34 9.09
C ILE A 48 3.42 -7.67 9.66
N LYS A 49 2.34 -7.68 10.44
CA LYS A 49 1.76 -8.92 11.00
C LYS A 49 1.35 -9.91 9.90
N GLY A 50 0.88 -9.42 8.76
CA GLY A 50 0.58 -10.26 7.59
C GLY A 50 1.79 -11.00 7.04
N VAL A 51 3.00 -10.45 7.21
CA VAL A 51 4.27 -11.06 6.78
C VAL A 51 4.84 -12.00 7.85
N ILE A 52 4.92 -11.54 9.11
CA ILE A 52 5.59 -12.30 10.18
C ILE A 52 4.66 -13.28 10.89
N GLY A 53 3.33 -13.16 10.72
CA GLY A 53 2.35 -13.94 11.47
C GLY A 53 2.42 -13.63 12.97
N ASP A 54 2.52 -14.69 13.77
CA ASP A 54 2.68 -14.57 15.23
C ASP A 54 4.16 -14.68 15.68
N ALA A 55 5.11 -14.70 14.73
CA ALA A 55 6.54 -14.74 15.05
C ALA A 55 7.00 -13.42 15.70
N PRO A 56 7.94 -13.49 16.66
CA PRO A 56 8.49 -12.29 17.27
C PRO A 56 9.37 -11.52 16.29
N LEU A 57 9.16 -10.20 16.20
CA LEU A 57 10.01 -9.29 15.46
C LEU A 57 11.17 -8.82 16.35
N ARG A 58 12.41 -9.10 15.95
CA ARG A 58 13.63 -8.83 16.72
C ARG A 58 14.35 -7.61 16.17
N LYS A 59 15.07 -6.87 17.01
CA LYS A 59 16.00 -5.81 16.59
C LYS A 59 17.41 -6.37 16.42
N GLY A 60 18.18 -5.77 15.53
CA GLY A 60 19.54 -6.21 15.17
C GLY A 60 19.57 -6.91 13.81
N LYS A 61 20.71 -7.38 13.39
CA LYS A 61 21.00 -7.98 12.06
C LYS A 61 20.58 -7.17 10.83
N VAL A 62 19.58 -6.29 10.93
CA VAL A 62 19.10 -5.43 9.86
C VAL A 62 19.62 -4.02 10.10
N THR A 63 20.14 -3.41 9.06
CA THR A 63 20.49 -1.98 9.01
C THR A 63 19.69 -1.36 7.88
N LEU A 64 18.86 -0.38 8.23
CA LEU A 64 18.08 0.41 7.29
C LEU A 64 18.75 1.78 7.11
N ASP A 65 19.32 2.01 5.94
CA ASP A 65 19.91 3.29 5.57
C ASP A 65 18.94 4.09 4.70
N VAL A 66 18.39 5.15 5.30
CA VAL A 66 17.53 6.15 4.65
C VAL A 66 17.96 7.50 5.20
N PRO A 67 18.17 8.53 4.35
CA PRO A 67 18.45 9.86 4.85
C PRO A 67 17.36 10.33 5.83
N PRO A 68 17.73 10.76 7.05
CA PRO A 68 16.74 11.18 8.05
C PRO A 68 16.03 12.48 7.69
N LEU A 69 16.63 13.27 6.77
CA LEU A 69 16.05 14.48 6.18
C LEU A 69 16.09 14.38 4.66
N VAL A 70 14.93 14.51 4.03
CA VAL A 70 14.74 14.41 2.59
C VAL A 70 14.05 15.67 2.07
N GLU A 71 14.70 16.35 1.14
CA GLU A 71 14.12 17.56 0.52
C GLU A 71 12.97 17.24 -0.44
N ASN A 72 13.04 16.10 -1.13
CA ASN A 72 12.07 15.68 -2.13
C ASN A 72 11.62 14.24 -1.90
N GLY A 73 10.38 14.06 -1.45
CA GLY A 73 9.78 12.75 -1.19
C GLY A 73 9.50 11.88 -2.42
N ASN A 74 9.62 12.42 -3.65
CA ASN A 74 9.32 11.63 -4.86
C ASN A 74 10.37 10.55 -5.16
N THR A 75 11.62 10.72 -4.69
CA THR A 75 12.71 9.80 -5.00
C THR A 75 13.67 9.70 -3.82
N VAL A 76 13.30 8.91 -2.84
CA VAL A 76 14.09 8.72 -1.61
C VAL A 76 14.93 7.44 -1.76
N PRO A 77 16.28 7.53 -1.69
CA PRO A 77 17.12 6.35 -1.70
C PRO A 77 16.93 5.55 -0.41
N VAL A 78 16.89 4.24 -0.55
CA VAL A 78 16.76 3.29 0.56
C VAL A 78 17.71 2.14 0.34
N GLU A 79 18.48 1.83 1.36
CA GLU A 79 19.29 0.63 1.39
C GLU A 79 18.99 -0.17 2.64
N VAL A 80 18.80 -1.47 2.47
CA VAL A 80 18.66 -2.43 3.57
C VAL A 80 19.79 -3.42 3.47
N SER A 81 20.56 -3.56 4.54
CA SER A 81 21.60 -4.57 4.69
C SER A 81 21.24 -5.51 5.83
N VAL A 82 21.49 -6.80 5.64
CA VAL A 82 21.19 -7.83 6.63
C VAL A 82 22.43 -8.67 6.89
N GLU A 83 22.81 -8.77 8.14
CA GLU A 83 23.94 -9.62 8.57
C GLU A 83 23.57 -11.09 8.39
N SER A 84 24.18 -11.73 7.41
CA SER A 84 24.00 -13.14 7.11
C SER A 84 25.21 -13.67 6.32
N PRO A 85 25.69 -14.90 6.59
CA PRO A 85 26.75 -15.52 5.80
C PRO A 85 26.27 -15.96 4.41
N MET A 86 24.98 -15.86 4.09
CA MET A 86 24.38 -16.23 2.82
C MET A 86 24.77 -17.64 2.37
N THR A 87 24.65 -18.60 3.26
CA THR A 87 24.89 -20.03 2.98
C THR A 87 23.58 -20.76 2.75
N LEU A 88 23.63 -22.02 2.29
CA LEU A 88 22.44 -22.85 2.14
C LEU A 88 21.67 -23.05 3.46
N LYS A 89 22.36 -23.04 4.60
CA LYS A 89 21.77 -23.25 5.93
C LYS A 89 21.34 -21.95 6.61
N ASP A 90 22.07 -20.85 6.37
CA ASP A 90 21.82 -19.55 6.98
C ASP A 90 21.89 -18.47 5.92
N HIS A 91 20.73 -17.96 5.53
CA HIS A 91 20.58 -16.89 4.52
C HIS A 91 19.33 -16.06 4.75
N VAL A 92 19.31 -14.91 4.13
CA VAL A 92 18.13 -14.06 4.04
C VAL A 92 17.20 -14.61 2.98
N LYS A 93 15.95 -14.93 3.32
CA LYS A 93 14.92 -15.39 2.39
C LYS A 93 14.20 -14.23 1.71
N ALA A 94 13.91 -13.18 2.47
CA ALA A 94 13.23 -12.02 1.95
C ALA A 94 13.55 -10.77 2.76
N ILE A 95 13.50 -9.63 2.10
CA ILE A 95 13.55 -8.29 2.70
C ILE A 95 12.25 -7.59 2.33
N HIS A 96 11.56 -7.04 3.32
CA HIS A 96 10.30 -6.32 3.19
C HIS A 96 10.47 -4.89 3.68
N LEU A 97 9.92 -3.92 2.95
CA LEU A 97 9.88 -2.51 3.34
C LEU A 97 8.45 -2.07 3.59
N PHE A 98 8.26 -1.31 4.65
CA PHE A 98 6.99 -0.74 5.05
C PHE A 98 7.14 0.75 5.32
N ASN A 99 6.07 1.51 5.13
CA ASN A 99 5.96 2.91 5.49
C ASN A 99 4.61 3.20 6.16
N GLU A 100 4.55 4.30 6.89
CA GLU A 100 3.44 4.59 7.79
C GLU A 100 2.30 5.38 7.14
N LYS A 101 2.59 6.29 6.19
CA LYS A 101 1.62 7.29 5.72
C LYS A 101 1.28 7.23 4.24
N ASN A 102 2.01 6.44 3.46
CA ASN A 102 1.64 6.25 2.06
C ASN A 102 0.31 5.50 1.94
N PRO A 103 -0.43 5.62 0.84
CA PRO A 103 -1.70 4.90 0.65
C PRO A 103 -1.60 3.39 0.86
N GLN A 104 -0.44 2.82 0.50
CA GLN A 104 -0.13 1.41 0.74
C GLN A 104 1.07 1.32 1.69
N PRO A 105 0.89 0.74 2.90
CA PRO A 105 1.97 0.64 3.87
C PRO A 105 3.05 -0.39 3.47
N TYR A 106 2.73 -1.37 2.65
CA TYR A 106 3.66 -2.38 2.16
C TYR A 106 4.29 -1.93 0.83
N VAL A 107 5.56 -1.51 0.88
CA VAL A 107 6.25 -0.90 -0.27
C VAL A 107 6.78 -1.95 -1.25
N ILE A 108 7.55 -2.90 -0.75
CA ILE A 108 8.22 -3.90 -1.59
C ILE A 108 8.57 -5.16 -0.79
N SER A 109 8.62 -6.29 -1.50
CA SER A 109 9.21 -7.54 -1.03
C SER A 109 10.26 -8.02 -2.04
N ALA A 110 11.49 -8.16 -1.59
CA ALA A 110 12.58 -8.74 -2.36
C ALA A 110 12.90 -10.14 -1.82
N LYS A 111 12.65 -11.16 -2.63
CA LYS A 111 13.03 -12.54 -2.29
C LYS A 111 14.49 -12.78 -2.66
N LEU A 112 15.26 -13.31 -1.72
CA LEU A 112 16.65 -13.65 -1.87
C LEU A 112 16.85 -15.15 -1.71
N GLY A 113 18.00 -15.63 -2.13
CA GLY A 113 18.41 -17.01 -1.93
C GLY A 113 19.87 -17.08 -1.51
N PRO A 114 20.36 -18.24 -1.10
CA PRO A 114 21.74 -18.40 -0.59
C PRO A 114 22.81 -18.03 -1.64
N ARG A 115 22.45 -17.95 -2.92
CA ARG A 115 23.38 -17.55 -4.00
C ARG A 115 23.35 -16.05 -4.32
N ALA A 116 22.61 -15.24 -3.57
CA ALA A 116 22.57 -13.80 -3.78
C ALA A 116 23.89 -13.08 -3.38
N GLY A 117 24.76 -13.78 -2.68
CA GLY A 117 26.06 -13.24 -2.23
C GLY A 117 25.94 -12.36 -0.98
N HIS A 118 25.01 -11.42 -0.97
CA HIS A 118 24.77 -10.51 0.16
C HIS A 118 23.28 -10.39 0.46
N GLY A 119 22.93 -10.26 1.74
CA GLY A 119 21.59 -9.90 2.20
C GLY A 119 21.36 -8.40 2.05
N ARG A 120 21.24 -7.89 0.81
CA ARG A 120 21.14 -6.45 0.55
C ARG A 120 20.05 -6.13 -0.46
N LEU A 121 19.32 -5.05 -0.20
CA LEU A 121 18.35 -4.46 -1.11
C LEU A 121 18.63 -2.94 -1.20
N ALA A 122 18.94 -2.45 -2.39
CA ALA A 122 19.05 -1.02 -2.66
C ALA A 122 17.98 -0.62 -3.68
N THR A 123 17.19 0.40 -3.36
CA THR A 123 16.07 0.86 -4.19
C THR A 123 15.78 2.34 -3.93
N ARG A 124 14.73 2.84 -4.57
CA ARG A 124 14.15 4.15 -4.28
C ARG A 124 12.67 3.99 -4.01
N MET A 125 12.14 4.82 -3.09
CA MET A 125 10.72 4.86 -2.79
C MET A 125 10.18 6.29 -2.79
N ARG A 126 8.86 6.43 -2.82
CA ARG A 126 8.18 7.70 -2.60
C ARG A 126 7.72 7.79 -1.15
N LEU A 127 7.82 8.97 -0.57
CA LEU A 127 7.30 9.29 0.75
C LEU A 127 6.30 10.43 0.65
N ALA A 128 5.06 10.14 0.97
CA ALA A 128 3.96 11.10 0.88
C ALA A 128 4.02 12.20 1.95
N ASP A 129 4.77 11.99 3.02
CA ASP A 129 4.92 12.91 4.16
C ASP A 129 6.08 12.44 5.03
N SER A 130 6.47 13.23 6.04
CA SER A 130 7.36 12.78 7.11
C SER A 130 6.75 11.59 7.84
N GLN A 131 7.49 10.49 7.92
CA GLN A 131 6.94 9.21 8.37
C GLN A 131 8.02 8.23 8.80
N LYS A 132 7.59 7.19 9.49
CA LYS A 132 8.42 6.04 9.82
C LYS A 132 8.52 5.09 8.65
N VAL A 133 9.73 4.57 8.41
CA VAL A 133 10.05 3.49 7.47
C VAL A 133 10.59 2.32 8.27
N ILE A 134 10.13 1.11 7.97
CA ILE A 134 10.55 -0.12 8.65
C ILE A 134 11.01 -1.14 7.61
N ALA A 135 12.19 -1.70 7.82
CA ALA A 135 12.67 -2.87 7.09
C ALA A 135 12.51 -4.12 7.94
N VAL A 136 12.03 -5.20 7.34
CA VAL A 136 11.90 -6.52 7.97
C VAL A 136 12.61 -7.55 7.12
N ALA A 137 13.53 -8.31 7.70
CA ALA A 137 14.20 -9.43 7.07
C ALA A 137 13.64 -10.77 7.58
N GLU A 138 13.26 -11.64 6.66
CA GLU A 138 12.93 -13.04 6.91
C GLU A 138 14.17 -13.87 6.69
N MET A 139 14.59 -14.63 7.72
CA MET A 139 15.74 -15.53 7.66
C MET A 139 15.33 -16.95 7.28
N SER A 140 16.29 -17.74 6.83
CA SER A 140 16.08 -19.15 6.46
C SER A 140 15.63 -20.04 7.62
N ASP A 141 15.94 -19.66 8.85
CA ASP A 141 15.51 -20.33 10.08
C ASP A 141 14.09 -19.94 10.54
N GLY A 142 13.40 -19.09 9.77
CA GLY A 142 12.06 -18.61 10.10
C GLY A 142 12.02 -17.48 11.13
N THR A 143 13.16 -16.92 11.51
CA THR A 143 13.21 -15.73 12.38
C THR A 143 13.05 -14.43 11.58
N PHE A 144 12.50 -13.41 12.25
CA PHE A 144 12.30 -12.08 11.66
C PHE A 144 13.07 -11.03 12.43
N TRP A 145 13.77 -10.17 11.68
CA TRP A 145 14.58 -9.09 12.20
C TRP A 145 14.20 -7.77 11.55
N SER A 146 14.30 -6.67 12.28
CA SER A 146 13.89 -5.37 11.76
C SER A 146 14.80 -4.25 12.20
N ASP A 147 14.74 -3.18 11.41
CA ASP A 147 15.23 -1.86 11.75
C ASP A 147 14.24 -0.80 11.29
N GLU A 148 14.26 0.39 11.89
CA GLU A 148 13.32 1.48 11.62
C GLU A 148 14.01 2.84 11.66
N VAL A 149 13.57 3.74 10.78
CA VAL A 149 14.05 5.13 10.69
C VAL A 149 12.86 6.07 10.57
N ASP A 150 12.87 7.17 11.34
CA ASP A 150 11.95 8.28 11.14
C ASP A 150 12.55 9.25 10.12
N VAL A 151 11.82 9.50 9.03
CA VAL A 151 12.26 10.34 7.93
C VAL A 151 11.44 11.63 7.91
N ILE A 152 12.14 12.77 7.89
CA ILE A 152 11.54 14.10 7.73
C ILE A 152 11.59 14.45 6.24
N VAL A 153 10.42 14.75 5.66
CA VAL A 153 10.27 15.14 4.25
C VAL A 153 9.80 16.58 4.18
N THR A 154 10.57 17.45 3.52
CA THR A 154 10.24 18.87 3.40
C THR A 154 9.28 19.15 2.24
N ILE A 155 9.44 18.46 1.11
CA ILE A 155 8.52 18.50 -0.03
C ILE A 155 7.98 17.09 -0.23
N ALA A 156 6.72 16.90 0.16
CA ALA A 156 6.02 15.62 0.04
C ALA A 156 5.99 15.14 -1.42
N ALA A 157 6.00 13.83 -1.63
CA ALA A 157 5.71 13.28 -2.94
C ALA A 157 4.30 13.70 -3.37
N CYS A 158 4.16 14.19 -4.58
CA CYS A 158 2.84 14.43 -5.17
C CYS A 158 2.09 13.10 -5.20
N LEU A 159 1.02 13.02 -4.43
CA LEU A 159 0.02 11.98 -4.62
C LEU A 159 -0.69 12.35 -5.92
N GLU A 160 -0.46 11.59 -6.98
CA GLU A 160 -1.28 11.72 -8.18
C GLU A 160 -2.70 11.38 -7.76
N ASP A 161 -3.59 12.38 -7.77
CA ASP A 161 -5.02 12.14 -7.72
C ASP A 161 -5.34 11.38 -9.01
N VAL A 162 -5.59 10.08 -8.88
CA VAL A 162 -6.10 9.28 -9.99
C VAL A 162 -7.52 9.77 -10.24
N PRO A 163 -7.83 10.32 -11.44
CA PRO A 163 -9.14 10.84 -11.78
C PRO A 163 -10.22 9.75 -11.79
#